data_e928ed766b5eaeafc790f21b36281c37
#
_entry.id   e928ed766b5eaeafc790f21b36281c37
#
_cell.length_a   1.000
_cell.length_b   1.000
_cell.length_c   1.000
_cell.angle_alpha   90.00
_cell.angle_beta   90.00
_cell.angle_gamma   90.00
#
_symmetry.space_group_name_H-M   'P 1'
#
loop_
_entity.id
_entity.type
_entity.pdbx_description
1 polymer ?
#
loop_
_entity_poly.entity_id
_entity_poly.type
_entity_poly.pdbx_seq_one_letter_code
_entity_poly.pdbx_strand_id
1 'polypeptide(L)'
;MPAAPSPLADLLARRTRDGELYEKLPEGRLRCFACGHRCLIPPGRDGVCRVRFNEGGTLKVPFGYVGALHVDPVEKKPFFHALPGARALSFGMLGCDYHCGYCQNWITSQALRDPRAVVPPQETSASELAALARHHGARIVTSTYNEPLITSEWAVAVFREARAAGLVCSYVSNGNGTPEVLDYIQPWVSLYKVDLKSFRDRHYRELGGTLEAVLWTIRSLHERGIWVEVVTLLVPGFNDSDEELRDIARFLASVSRDIPWHVTAFHKDYKMTGPADTVVSTLLRAAELGAREGLHFVYAGNIPGAVGEWEDTRCPSCRAVLIERRGFRVLANRIPDGVCPSCAARVPGFWEPEAAQLVV
;
A
#
# COMPACT_ATOMS: atom_id res chain seq x y z
N MET A 1 34.82 -5.22 8.85
CA MET A 1 34.22 -6.55 9.03
C MET A 1 32.72 -6.39 8.95
N PRO A 2 31.97 -7.20 8.18
CA PRO A 2 30.51 -7.15 8.27
C PRO A 2 30.09 -7.50 9.71
N ALA A 3 29.13 -6.77 10.26
CA ALA A 3 28.55 -7.09 11.56
C ALA A 3 27.97 -8.51 11.52
N ALA A 4 28.09 -9.26 12.63
CA ALA A 4 27.46 -10.57 12.73
C ALA A 4 25.95 -10.44 12.46
N PRO A 5 25.34 -11.41 11.74
CA PRO A 5 23.89 -11.37 11.49
C PRO A 5 23.13 -11.34 12.82
N SER A 6 22.03 -10.59 12.85
CA SER A 6 21.19 -10.54 14.04
C SER A 6 20.46 -11.88 14.21
N PRO A 7 20.10 -12.31 15.43
CA PRO A 7 19.30 -13.52 15.65
C PRO A 7 18.00 -13.56 14.83
N LEU A 8 17.42 -12.39 14.53
CA LEU A 8 16.25 -12.26 13.66
C LEU A 8 16.60 -12.59 12.20
N ALA A 9 17.74 -12.12 11.69
CA ALA A 9 18.16 -12.43 10.32
C ALA A 9 18.36 -13.94 10.11
N ASP A 10 18.98 -14.63 11.05
CA ASP A 10 19.17 -16.09 11.02
C ASP A 10 17.83 -16.85 11.06
N LEU A 11 16.88 -16.36 11.87
CA LEU A 11 15.54 -16.92 11.93
C LEU A 11 14.79 -16.75 10.60
N LEU A 12 14.86 -15.57 10.00
CA LEU A 12 14.20 -15.27 8.73
C LEU A 12 14.84 -16.01 7.56
N ALA A 13 16.15 -16.23 7.57
CA ALA A 13 16.83 -17.02 6.55
C ALA A 13 16.29 -18.46 6.44
N ARG A 14 15.78 -19.02 7.54
CA ARG A 14 15.13 -20.34 7.57
C ARG A 14 13.67 -20.34 7.11
N ARG A 15 13.06 -19.15 6.96
CA ARG A 15 11.67 -18.92 6.53
C ARG A 15 11.62 -18.31 5.14
N THR A 16 12.24 -19.01 4.22
CA THR A 16 12.36 -18.59 2.83
C THR A 16 12.02 -19.72 1.88
N ARG A 17 11.76 -19.35 0.64
CA ARG A 17 11.72 -20.24 -0.51
C ARG A 17 12.52 -19.64 -1.67
N ASP A 18 12.65 -20.41 -2.75
CA ASP A 18 13.22 -19.88 -4.00
C ASP A 18 12.27 -18.82 -4.59
N GLY A 19 12.85 -17.68 -4.97
CA GLY A 19 12.11 -16.57 -5.55
C GLY A 19 11.81 -16.78 -7.04
N GLU A 20 10.89 -15.98 -7.56
CA GLU A 20 10.45 -16.02 -8.95
C GLU A 20 10.78 -14.71 -9.69
N LEU A 21 10.92 -13.60 -8.95
CA LEU A 21 11.13 -12.25 -9.51
C LEU A 21 12.62 -11.90 -9.61
N TYR A 22 13.37 -12.61 -10.45
CA TYR A 22 14.78 -12.32 -10.69
C TYR A 22 15.31 -12.96 -11.99
N GLU A 23 16.46 -12.49 -12.43
CA GLU A 23 17.29 -13.14 -13.47
C GLU A 23 18.67 -13.54 -12.92
N LYS A 24 19.24 -14.58 -13.51
CA LYS A 24 20.61 -15.02 -13.24
C LYS A 24 21.59 -14.30 -14.15
N LEU A 25 22.68 -13.81 -13.56
CA LEU A 25 23.74 -13.10 -14.25
C LEU A 25 25.08 -13.86 -14.12
N PRO A 26 26.09 -13.53 -14.94
CA PRO A 26 27.42 -14.12 -14.80
C PRO A 26 27.98 -14.00 -13.38
N GLU A 27 28.90 -14.90 -13.04
CA GLU A 27 29.59 -14.97 -11.74
C GLU A 27 28.64 -15.25 -10.56
N GLY A 28 27.50 -15.91 -10.80
CA GLY A 28 26.53 -16.25 -9.77
C GLY A 28 25.77 -15.05 -9.21
N ARG A 29 25.87 -13.88 -9.84
CA ARG A 29 25.09 -12.69 -9.48
C ARG A 29 23.64 -12.83 -9.87
N LEU A 30 22.74 -12.13 -9.18
CA LEU A 30 21.32 -12.07 -9.51
C LEU A 30 20.88 -10.63 -9.66
N ARG A 31 19.91 -10.38 -10.54
CA ARG A 31 19.16 -9.12 -10.59
C ARG A 31 17.73 -9.37 -10.11
N CYS A 32 17.36 -8.73 -9.00
CA CYS A 32 16.02 -8.83 -8.44
C CYS A 32 15.09 -7.82 -9.10
N PHE A 33 13.82 -8.22 -9.35
CA PHE A 33 12.80 -7.40 -10.00
C PHE A 33 11.61 -7.06 -9.09
N ALA A 34 11.66 -7.41 -7.82
CA ALA A 34 10.52 -7.20 -6.92
C ALA A 34 10.18 -5.73 -6.65
N CYS A 35 11.14 -4.82 -6.81
CA CYS A 35 10.92 -3.38 -6.66
C CYS A 35 11.86 -2.56 -7.55
N GLY A 36 11.62 -1.25 -7.67
CA GLY A 36 12.35 -0.33 -8.52
C GLY A 36 13.85 -0.20 -8.24
N HIS A 37 14.34 -0.72 -7.13
CA HIS A 37 15.78 -0.80 -6.88
C HIS A 37 16.52 -1.73 -7.85
N ARG A 38 15.84 -2.76 -8.38
CA ARG A 38 16.44 -3.72 -9.32
C ARG A 38 17.82 -4.20 -8.83
N CYS A 39 17.90 -4.57 -7.55
CA CYS A 39 19.16 -4.89 -6.88
C CYS A 39 19.99 -5.89 -7.66
N LEU A 40 21.27 -5.54 -7.92
CA LEU A 40 22.28 -6.50 -8.32
C LEU A 40 22.85 -7.17 -7.05
N ILE A 41 22.55 -8.46 -6.88
CA ILE A 41 22.85 -9.19 -5.65
C ILE A 41 23.96 -10.22 -5.90
N PRO A 42 25.21 -9.97 -5.45
CA PRO A 42 26.29 -10.95 -5.52
C PRO A 42 26.01 -12.18 -4.63
N PRO A 43 26.70 -13.31 -4.87
CA PRO A 43 26.61 -14.49 -4.01
C PRO A 43 26.86 -14.17 -2.53
N GLY A 44 26.00 -14.69 -1.65
CA GLY A 44 26.06 -14.46 -0.20
C GLY A 44 25.70 -13.06 0.27
N ARG A 45 25.07 -12.23 -0.60
CA ARG A 45 24.60 -10.88 -0.26
C ARG A 45 23.08 -10.77 -0.35
N ASP A 46 22.58 -9.76 0.30
CA ASP A 46 21.15 -9.37 0.29
C ASP A 46 20.89 -8.12 -0.56
N GLY A 47 19.65 -7.95 -0.98
CA GLY A 47 19.16 -6.72 -1.57
C GLY A 47 18.93 -5.60 -0.54
N VAL A 48 18.60 -4.41 -1.00
CA VAL A 48 18.34 -3.22 -0.17
C VAL A 48 17.30 -3.50 0.93
N CYS A 49 16.30 -4.34 0.66
CA CYS A 49 15.24 -4.71 1.61
C CYS A 49 15.70 -5.63 2.74
N ARG A 50 16.89 -6.29 2.62
CA ARG A 50 17.51 -7.22 3.57
C ARG A 50 16.73 -8.52 3.83
N VAL A 51 15.72 -8.81 3.04
CA VAL A 51 14.90 -10.03 3.16
C VAL A 51 14.95 -10.89 1.89
N ARG A 52 15.51 -10.37 0.81
CA ARG A 52 15.76 -11.10 -0.44
C ARG A 52 17.25 -11.20 -0.63
N PHE A 53 17.79 -12.41 -0.73
CA PHE A 53 19.23 -12.64 -0.77
C PHE A 53 19.63 -13.73 -1.75
N ASN A 54 20.89 -13.72 -2.17
CA ASN A 54 21.48 -14.67 -3.10
C ASN A 54 22.19 -15.79 -2.35
N GLU A 55 21.61 -16.97 -2.40
CA GLU A 55 22.22 -18.20 -1.85
C GLU A 55 22.61 -19.13 -3.00
N GLY A 56 23.89 -19.24 -3.26
CA GLY A 56 24.43 -20.15 -4.28
C GLY A 56 23.92 -19.92 -5.72
N GLY A 57 23.59 -18.69 -6.10
CA GLY A 57 23.04 -18.35 -7.42
C GLY A 57 21.53 -18.55 -7.54
N THR A 58 20.83 -18.70 -6.40
CA THR A 58 19.37 -18.74 -6.30
C THR A 58 18.88 -17.62 -5.38
N LEU A 59 17.86 -16.87 -5.81
CA LEU A 59 17.26 -15.85 -4.96
C LEU A 59 16.38 -16.51 -3.90
N LYS A 60 16.66 -16.26 -2.63
CA LYS A 60 15.81 -16.63 -1.51
C LYS A 60 14.91 -15.46 -1.13
N VAL A 61 13.63 -15.74 -0.88
CA VAL A 61 12.60 -14.75 -0.58
C VAL A 61 11.79 -15.14 0.66
N PRO A 62 11.26 -14.17 1.43
CA PRO A 62 10.47 -14.44 2.63
C PRO A 62 9.24 -15.29 2.31
N PHE A 63 8.94 -16.28 3.15
CA PHE A 63 7.80 -17.17 2.95
C PHE A 63 7.32 -17.82 4.26
N GLY A 64 5.98 -18.04 4.38
CA GLY A 64 5.39 -18.85 5.44
C GLY A 64 5.33 -18.20 6.82
N TYR A 65 5.34 -16.86 6.92
CA TYR A 65 5.18 -16.17 8.19
C TYR A 65 4.52 -14.80 8.03
N VAL A 66 4.05 -14.24 9.14
CA VAL A 66 3.60 -12.85 9.26
C VAL A 66 4.32 -12.16 10.42
N GLY A 67 4.60 -10.86 10.29
CA GLY A 67 5.09 -9.97 11.35
C GLY A 67 3.97 -9.11 11.93
N ALA A 68 2.87 -8.94 11.22
CA ALA A 68 1.66 -8.27 11.68
C ALA A 68 0.43 -8.89 11.03
N LEU A 69 -0.66 -8.98 11.81
CA LEU A 69 -1.93 -9.56 11.36
C LEU A 69 -3.10 -8.90 12.11
N HIS A 70 -4.02 -8.28 11.37
CA HIS A 70 -5.18 -7.60 11.94
C HIS A 70 -6.41 -7.73 11.04
N VAL A 71 -7.60 -7.59 11.65
CA VAL A 71 -8.87 -7.46 10.93
C VAL A 71 -9.45 -6.09 11.27
N ASP A 72 -9.54 -5.24 10.25
CA ASP A 72 -9.96 -3.84 10.37
C ASP A 72 -11.01 -3.50 9.29
N PRO A 73 -11.74 -2.38 9.42
CA PRO A 73 -12.48 -1.82 8.29
C PRO A 73 -11.57 -1.52 7.10
N VAL A 74 -12.09 -1.69 5.88
CA VAL A 74 -11.34 -1.43 4.64
C VAL A 74 -10.87 0.03 4.54
N GLU A 75 -11.63 0.94 5.12
CA GLU A 75 -11.30 2.37 5.21
C GLU A 75 -9.97 2.64 5.92
N LYS A 76 -9.56 1.75 6.83
CA LYS A 76 -8.23 1.85 7.49
C LYS A 76 -7.07 1.42 6.56
N LYS A 77 -7.39 0.81 5.42
CA LYS A 77 -6.43 0.46 4.36
C LYS A 77 -6.39 1.49 3.23
N PRO A 78 -6.76 2.67 3.46
CA PRO A 78 -7.56 3.72 2.83
C PRO A 78 -8.11 3.33 1.45
N PHE A 79 -9.11 2.45 1.47
CA PHE A 79 -9.97 2.20 0.33
C PHE A 79 -11.37 2.72 0.65
N PHE A 80 -11.73 3.87 0.08
CA PHE A 80 -13.03 4.51 0.29
C PHE A 80 -14.01 4.19 -0.83
N HIS A 81 -13.50 3.83 -1.99
CA HIS A 81 -14.29 3.42 -3.16
C HIS A 81 -14.19 1.91 -3.43
N ALA A 82 -13.85 1.12 -2.43
CA ALA A 82 -13.83 -0.34 -2.57
C ALA A 82 -14.54 -1.01 -1.38
N LEU A 83 -15.72 -1.61 -1.64
CA LEU A 83 -16.54 -2.34 -0.67
C LEU A 83 -16.70 -1.61 0.68
N PRO A 84 -17.22 -0.36 0.70
CA PRO A 84 -17.28 0.47 1.91
C PRO A 84 -17.91 -0.23 3.10
N GLY A 85 -17.26 -0.14 4.26
CA GLY A 85 -17.68 -0.78 5.51
C GLY A 85 -17.32 -2.27 5.61
N ALA A 86 -16.73 -2.86 4.57
CA ALA A 86 -16.28 -4.25 4.63
C ALA A 86 -15.08 -4.43 5.58
N ARG A 87 -14.95 -5.63 6.13
CA ARG A 87 -13.75 -6.03 6.88
C ARG A 87 -12.64 -6.48 5.93
N ALA A 88 -11.41 -6.09 6.24
CA ALA A 88 -10.20 -6.56 5.58
C ALA A 88 -9.31 -7.29 6.59
N LEU A 89 -8.94 -8.55 6.29
CA LEU A 89 -7.83 -9.19 6.96
C LEU A 89 -6.54 -8.66 6.33
N SER A 90 -5.70 -8.06 7.16
CA SER A 90 -4.45 -7.42 6.73
C SER A 90 -3.28 -8.13 7.34
N PHE A 91 -2.33 -8.55 6.51
CA PHE A 91 -1.11 -9.20 6.94
C PHE A 91 0.13 -8.46 6.40
N GLY A 92 1.21 -8.54 7.12
CA GLY A 92 2.51 -8.03 6.71
C GLY A 92 3.63 -8.94 7.15
N MET A 93 4.72 -8.91 6.41
CA MET A 93 5.96 -9.58 6.76
C MET A 93 6.95 -8.57 7.38
N LEU A 94 8.24 -8.88 7.41
CA LEU A 94 9.27 -8.00 7.91
C LEU A 94 10.13 -7.44 6.77
N GLY A 95 10.65 -6.22 6.95
CA GLY A 95 11.50 -5.53 6.00
C GLY A 95 10.75 -4.60 5.06
N CYS A 96 11.48 -3.66 4.48
CA CYS A 96 10.99 -2.68 3.50
C CYS A 96 12.16 -2.27 2.61
N ASP A 97 11.88 -1.87 1.38
CA ASP A 97 12.87 -1.31 0.47
C ASP A 97 13.14 0.19 0.75
N TYR A 98 12.23 0.87 1.48
CA TYR A 98 12.43 2.24 1.98
C TYR A 98 12.84 2.26 3.47
N HIS A 99 13.29 3.46 3.93
CA HIS A 99 13.70 3.70 5.31
C HIS A 99 13.16 5.03 5.87
N CYS A 100 11.88 5.29 5.60
CA CYS A 100 11.19 6.52 6.00
C CYS A 100 11.34 6.81 7.49
N GLY A 101 11.82 8.01 7.84
CA GLY A 101 12.01 8.42 9.23
C GLY A 101 10.72 8.57 10.04
N TYR A 102 9.58 8.72 9.36
CA TYR A 102 8.23 8.85 9.93
C TYR A 102 7.38 7.58 9.80
N CYS A 103 7.99 6.42 9.64
CA CYS A 103 7.23 5.19 9.37
C CYS A 103 6.40 4.76 10.59
N GLN A 104 5.08 4.79 10.48
CA GLN A 104 4.16 4.32 11.53
C GLN A 104 4.20 2.79 11.73
N ASN A 105 4.68 2.05 10.72
CA ASN A 105 4.87 0.61 10.78
C ASN A 105 6.37 0.23 10.94
N TRP A 106 7.17 1.08 11.59
CA TRP A 106 8.62 0.90 11.67
C TRP A 106 9.04 -0.41 12.37
N ILE A 107 8.22 -0.90 13.30
CA ILE A 107 8.49 -2.16 14.01
C ILE A 107 8.59 -3.34 13.03
N THR A 108 7.75 -3.40 12.00
CA THR A 108 7.81 -4.44 10.96
C THR A 108 8.72 -4.05 9.80
N SER A 109 8.58 -2.83 9.29
CA SER A 109 9.28 -2.38 8.08
C SER A 109 10.78 -2.17 8.30
N GLN A 110 11.21 -1.81 9.50
CA GLN A 110 12.63 -1.56 9.83
C GLN A 110 13.24 -2.64 10.74
N ALA A 111 12.58 -3.78 10.91
CA ALA A 111 13.00 -4.86 11.80
C ALA A 111 14.45 -5.35 11.60
N LEU A 112 14.97 -5.30 10.36
CA LEU A 112 16.35 -5.67 10.04
C LEU A 112 17.32 -4.48 9.99
N ARG A 113 16.85 -3.26 10.29
CA ARG A 113 17.68 -2.04 10.28
C ARG A 113 17.76 -1.35 11.64
N ASP A 114 16.75 -1.51 12.47
CA ASP A 114 16.68 -0.86 13.78
C ASP A 114 16.55 -1.93 14.88
N PRO A 115 17.54 -2.05 15.77
CA PRO A 115 17.53 -3.06 16.84
C PRO A 115 16.38 -2.89 17.85
N ARG A 116 15.71 -1.71 17.86
CA ARG A 116 14.51 -1.48 18.69
C ARG A 116 13.26 -2.08 18.07
N ALA A 117 13.29 -2.40 16.77
CA ALA A 117 12.18 -3.03 16.08
C ALA A 117 12.16 -4.54 16.37
N VAL A 118 11.57 -4.91 17.49
CA VAL A 118 11.51 -6.32 17.95
C VAL A 118 10.10 -6.85 17.68
N VAL A 119 9.99 -7.68 16.66
CA VAL A 119 8.74 -8.39 16.31
C VAL A 119 9.10 -9.85 15.98
N PRO A 120 8.63 -10.82 16.75
CA PRO A 120 8.81 -12.22 16.40
C PRO A 120 7.93 -12.57 15.19
N PRO A 121 8.48 -13.17 14.13
CA PRO A 121 7.68 -13.67 13.03
C PRO A 121 6.83 -14.85 13.51
N GLN A 122 5.53 -14.80 13.17
CA GLN A 122 4.58 -15.87 13.45
C GLN A 122 4.45 -16.75 12.22
N GLU A 123 4.74 -18.04 12.37
CA GLU A 123 4.57 -19.02 11.30
C GLU A 123 3.10 -19.19 10.97
N THR A 124 2.78 -19.22 9.68
CA THR A 124 1.43 -19.42 9.18
C THR A 124 1.46 -19.88 7.73
N SER A 125 0.46 -20.62 7.32
CA SER A 125 0.23 -21.00 5.93
C SER A 125 -0.70 -20.04 5.21
N ALA A 126 -0.69 -20.06 3.89
CA ALA A 126 -1.59 -19.27 3.05
C ALA A 126 -3.07 -19.65 3.29
N SER A 127 -3.35 -20.94 3.43
CA SER A 127 -4.69 -21.45 3.70
C SER A 127 -5.22 -21.05 5.08
N GLU A 128 -4.37 -21.01 6.12
CA GLU A 128 -4.75 -20.52 7.44
C GLU A 128 -5.16 -19.03 7.40
N LEU A 129 -4.43 -18.19 6.66
CA LEU A 129 -4.79 -16.77 6.51
C LEU A 129 -6.12 -16.60 5.77
N ALA A 130 -6.37 -17.38 4.72
CA ALA A 130 -7.64 -17.34 4.00
C ALA A 130 -8.82 -17.85 4.88
N ALA A 131 -8.60 -18.91 5.64
CA ALA A 131 -9.58 -19.43 6.58
C ALA A 131 -9.90 -18.43 7.70
N LEU A 132 -8.86 -17.77 8.25
CA LEU A 132 -9.00 -16.73 9.26
C LEU A 132 -9.78 -15.52 8.73
N ALA A 133 -9.52 -15.09 7.48
CA ALA A 133 -10.27 -14.02 6.84
C ALA A 133 -11.78 -14.35 6.78
N ARG A 134 -12.11 -15.54 6.32
CA ARG A 134 -13.50 -16.01 6.29
C ARG A 134 -14.12 -16.10 7.68
N HIS A 135 -13.41 -16.66 8.65
CA HIS A 135 -13.88 -16.79 10.05
C HIS A 135 -14.28 -15.44 10.62
N HIS A 136 -13.51 -14.38 10.34
CA HIS A 136 -13.81 -13.02 10.79
C HIS A 136 -14.77 -12.24 9.88
N GLY A 137 -15.35 -12.86 8.86
CA GLY A 137 -16.27 -12.20 7.92
C GLY A 137 -15.59 -11.11 7.09
N ALA A 138 -14.27 -11.23 6.87
CA ALA A 138 -13.57 -10.32 5.97
C ALA A 138 -13.97 -10.61 4.52
N ARG A 139 -14.12 -9.55 3.73
CA ARG A 139 -14.34 -9.62 2.27
C ARG A 139 -13.07 -9.37 1.49
N ILE A 140 -12.05 -8.83 2.14
CA ILE A 140 -10.79 -8.40 1.53
C ILE A 140 -9.62 -9.02 2.31
N VAL A 141 -8.58 -9.43 1.59
CA VAL A 141 -7.26 -9.81 2.15
C VAL A 141 -6.23 -8.83 1.62
N THR A 142 -5.52 -8.17 2.53
CA THR A 142 -4.60 -7.06 2.21
C THR A 142 -3.17 -7.38 2.63
N SER A 143 -2.22 -7.31 1.70
CA SER A 143 -0.79 -7.29 2.03
C SER A 143 -0.33 -5.87 2.31
N THR A 144 0.21 -5.61 3.52
CA THR A 144 0.51 -4.27 4.05
C THR A 144 1.52 -4.33 5.22
N TYR A 145 1.68 -3.25 6.00
CA TYR A 145 2.55 -3.07 7.20
C TYR A 145 4.05 -3.07 6.94
N ASN A 146 4.52 -3.68 5.91
CA ASN A 146 5.83 -3.55 5.30
C ASN A 146 5.64 -3.17 3.83
N GLU A 147 6.67 -3.23 2.99
CA GLU A 147 6.46 -3.10 1.55
C GLU A 147 6.04 -4.46 0.95
N PRO A 148 4.80 -4.63 0.45
CA PRO A 148 4.34 -5.91 -0.07
C PRO A 148 5.05 -6.34 -1.36
N LEU A 149 5.58 -5.42 -2.17
CA LEU A 149 6.28 -5.77 -3.42
C LEU A 149 7.49 -6.67 -3.17
N ILE A 150 8.23 -6.45 -2.07
CA ILE A 150 9.39 -7.28 -1.75
C ILE A 150 9.02 -8.67 -1.22
N THR A 151 7.75 -8.90 -0.93
CA THR A 151 7.20 -10.16 -0.41
C THR A 151 6.11 -10.74 -1.31
N SER A 152 6.14 -10.38 -2.61
CA SER A 152 5.08 -10.71 -3.58
C SER A 152 4.86 -12.20 -3.73
N GLU A 153 5.90 -13.03 -3.65
CA GLU A 153 5.73 -14.48 -3.78
C GLU A 153 4.91 -15.08 -2.63
N TRP A 154 5.06 -14.53 -1.39
CA TRP A 154 4.20 -14.92 -0.29
C TRP A 154 2.80 -14.36 -0.45
N ALA A 155 2.68 -13.08 -0.79
CA ALA A 155 1.38 -12.45 -1.01
C ALA A 155 0.55 -13.18 -2.07
N VAL A 156 1.17 -13.56 -3.20
CA VAL A 156 0.48 -14.33 -4.26
C VAL A 156 0.05 -15.71 -3.77
N ALA A 157 0.87 -16.40 -2.96
CA ALA A 157 0.43 -17.67 -2.37
C ALA A 157 -0.82 -17.50 -1.50
N VAL A 158 -0.85 -16.46 -0.64
CA VAL A 158 -2.04 -16.12 0.18
C VAL A 158 -3.23 -15.73 -0.70
N PHE A 159 -3.01 -14.95 -1.75
CA PHE A 159 -4.09 -14.46 -2.62
C PHE A 159 -4.71 -15.55 -3.49
N ARG A 160 -3.97 -16.58 -3.85
CA ARG A 160 -4.53 -17.78 -4.50
C ARG A 160 -5.59 -18.44 -3.62
N GLU A 161 -5.27 -18.68 -2.36
CA GLU A 161 -6.20 -19.25 -1.37
C GLU A 161 -7.37 -18.30 -1.08
N ALA A 162 -7.08 -17.00 -0.93
CA ALA A 162 -8.11 -15.99 -0.69
C ALA A 162 -9.11 -15.89 -1.85
N ARG A 163 -8.65 -15.87 -3.10
CA ARG A 163 -9.52 -15.83 -4.28
C ARG A 163 -10.32 -17.12 -4.45
N ALA A 164 -9.72 -18.27 -4.20
CA ALA A 164 -10.44 -19.56 -4.18
C ALA A 164 -11.56 -19.56 -3.10
N ALA A 165 -11.40 -18.78 -2.05
CA ALA A 165 -12.41 -18.55 -1.01
C ALA A 165 -13.40 -17.40 -1.31
N GLY A 166 -13.37 -16.79 -2.51
CA GLY A 166 -14.24 -15.69 -2.94
C GLY A 166 -13.88 -14.34 -2.34
N LEU A 167 -12.66 -14.17 -1.85
CA LEU A 167 -12.20 -12.91 -1.24
C LEU A 167 -11.47 -12.01 -2.27
N VAL A 168 -11.60 -10.71 -2.11
CA VAL A 168 -10.89 -9.70 -2.89
C VAL A 168 -9.49 -9.50 -2.33
N CYS A 169 -8.49 -9.33 -3.19
CA CYS A 169 -7.10 -9.17 -2.77
C CYS A 169 -6.59 -7.77 -3.06
N SER A 170 -5.83 -7.21 -2.12
CA SER A 170 -5.35 -5.83 -2.19
C SER A 170 -3.91 -5.66 -1.71
N TYR A 171 -3.26 -4.60 -2.24
CA TYR A 171 -1.96 -4.10 -1.77
C TYR A 171 -2.09 -2.71 -1.16
N VAL A 172 -1.30 -2.47 -0.11
CA VAL A 172 -1.03 -1.16 0.46
C VAL A 172 0.49 -0.96 0.42
N SER A 173 0.98 -0.15 -0.52
CA SER A 173 2.37 -0.13 -0.97
C SER A 173 2.92 1.29 -1.09
N ASN A 174 4.24 1.42 -1.04
CA ASN A 174 4.96 2.66 -1.36
C ASN A 174 5.04 2.96 -2.87
N GLY A 175 4.58 2.02 -3.72
CA GLY A 175 4.52 2.20 -5.16
C GLY A 175 5.86 2.08 -5.91
N ASN A 176 6.91 1.58 -5.30
CA ASN A 176 8.21 1.39 -5.96
C ASN A 176 8.22 0.12 -6.84
N GLY A 177 7.29 0.03 -7.80
CA GLY A 177 7.08 -1.13 -8.64
C GLY A 177 8.05 -1.26 -9.83
N THR A 178 7.97 -2.43 -10.47
CA THR A 178 8.60 -2.72 -11.77
C THR A 178 7.58 -3.37 -12.69
N PRO A 179 7.76 -3.38 -14.02
CA PRO A 179 6.89 -4.12 -14.91
C PRO A 179 6.73 -5.58 -14.50
N GLU A 180 7.83 -6.24 -14.16
CA GLU A 180 7.87 -7.67 -13.83
C GLU A 180 7.06 -7.99 -12.58
N VAL A 181 7.15 -7.17 -11.52
CA VAL A 181 6.37 -7.42 -10.31
C VAL A 181 4.88 -7.09 -10.53
N LEU A 182 4.55 -6.04 -11.30
CA LEU A 182 3.17 -5.72 -11.61
C LEU A 182 2.52 -6.82 -12.48
N ASP A 183 3.23 -7.37 -13.47
CA ASP A 183 2.76 -8.51 -14.26
C ASP A 183 2.53 -9.75 -13.38
N TYR A 184 3.42 -9.99 -12.41
CA TYR A 184 3.36 -11.12 -11.50
C TYR A 184 2.14 -11.07 -10.56
N ILE A 185 1.79 -9.87 -10.06
CA ILE A 185 0.68 -9.70 -9.11
C ILE A 185 -0.67 -9.41 -9.77
N GLN A 186 -0.68 -8.89 -11.01
CA GLN A 186 -1.91 -8.47 -11.72
C GLN A 186 -3.03 -9.54 -11.74
N PRO A 187 -2.76 -10.85 -11.93
CA PRO A 187 -3.82 -11.85 -11.91
C PRO A 187 -4.54 -12.00 -10.56
N TRP A 188 -3.94 -11.50 -9.49
CA TRP A 188 -4.38 -11.76 -8.12
C TRP A 188 -4.88 -10.51 -7.39
N VAL A 189 -4.39 -9.33 -7.75
CA VAL A 189 -4.66 -8.05 -7.04
C VAL A 189 -5.73 -7.27 -7.78
N SER A 190 -6.85 -6.97 -7.11
CA SER A 190 -7.93 -6.14 -7.65
C SER A 190 -7.86 -4.68 -7.19
N LEU A 191 -7.31 -4.44 -5.99
CA LEU A 191 -7.26 -3.14 -5.35
C LEU A 191 -5.82 -2.80 -4.96
N TYR A 192 -5.39 -1.57 -5.24
CA TYR A 192 -4.05 -1.14 -4.92
C TYR A 192 -4.04 0.28 -4.35
N LYS A 193 -3.54 0.44 -3.12
CA LYS A 193 -3.31 1.75 -2.52
C LYS A 193 -1.84 2.10 -2.63
N VAL A 194 -1.54 3.28 -3.17
CA VAL A 194 -0.18 3.80 -3.29
C VAL A 194 0.04 4.96 -2.33
N ASP A 195 1.12 4.91 -1.56
CA ASP A 195 1.61 6.07 -0.80
C ASP A 195 2.46 6.96 -1.71
N LEU A 196 1.87 8.03 -2.27
CA LEU A 196 2.61 9.09 -2.95
C LEU A 196 3.12 10.08 -1.89
N LYS A 197 4.36 9.87 -1.46
CA LYS A 197 4.91 10.49 -0.24
C LYS A 197 5.39 11.93 -0.44
N SER A 198 5.68 12.33 -1.68
CA SER A 198 6.15 13.67 -2.06
C SER A 198 6.06 13.80 -3.59
N PHE A 199 6.17 15.03 -4.10
CA PHE A 199 6.36 15.29 -5.53
C PHE A 199 7.76 15.86 -5.84
N ARG A 200 8.71 15.63 -4.95
CA ARG A 200 10.13 16.05 -5.08
C ARG A 200 11.03 14.82 -5.02
N ASP A 201 11.81 14.55 -6.09
CA ASP A 201 12.71 13.38 -6.15
C ASP A 201 13.74 13.39 -5.02
N ARG A 202 14.21 14.57 -4.57
CA ARG A 202 15.12 14.69 -3.42
C ARG A 202 14.53 14.04 -2.15
N HIS A 203 13.23 14.22 -1.90
CA HIS A 203 12.55 13.60 -0.75
C HIS A 203 12.48 12.07 -0.92
N TYR A 204 12.22 11.60 -2.13
CA TYR A 204 12.25 10.15 -2.40
C TYR A 204 13.64 9.55 -2.20
N ARG A 205 14.72 10.27 -2.59
CA ARG A 205 16.10 9.83 -2.32
C ARG A 205 16.37 9.72 -0.82
N GLU A 206 15.88 10.65 -0.02
CA GLU A 206 15.94 10.60 1.45
C GLU A 206 15.16 9.41 2.03
N LEU A 207 14.05 9.03 1.42
CA LEU A 207 13.25 7.88 1.83
C LEU A 207 13.79 6.54 1.31
N GLY A 208 14.70 6.56 0.38
CA GLY A 208 15.34 5.38 -0.20
C GLY A 208 14.76 4.93 -1.54
N GLY A 209 14.08 5.78 -2.28
CA GLY A 209 13.49 5.45 -3.58
C GLY A 209 13.66 6.55 -4.63
N THR A 210 12.77 6.55 -5.63
CA THR A 210 12.69 7.59 -6.66
C THR A 210 11.24 7.97 -6.92
N LEU A 211 11.00 9.25 -7.20
CA LEU A 211 9.66 9.74 -7.56
C LEU A 211 9.18 9.09 -8.86
N GLU A 212 10.05 8.97 -9.85
CA GLU A 212 9.73 8.43 -11.17
C GLU A 212 9.12 7.03 -11.09
N ALA A 213 9.69 6.13 -10.30
CA ALA A 213 9.19 4.76 -10.14
C ALA A 213 7.76 4.74 -9.58
N VAL A 214 7.45 5.61 -8.62
CA VAL A 214 6.11 5.68 -8.01
C VAL A 214 5.09 6.26 -8.98
N LEU A 215 5.43 7.34 -9.69
CA LEU A 215 4.55 7.93 -10.70
C LEU A 215 4.27 6.95 -11.83
N TRP A 216 5.29 6.23 -12.29
CA TRP A 216 5.14 5.17 -13.28
C TRP A 216 4.21 4.06 -12.77
N THR A 217 4.38 3.61 -11.53
CA THR A 217 3.54 2.57 -10.92
C THR A 217 2.08 2.99 -10.88
N ILE A 218 1.75 4.22 -10.45
CA ILE A 218 0.37 4.71 -10.41
C ILE A 218 -0.28 4.66 -11.80
N ARG A 219 0.41 5.16 -12.85
CA ARG A 219 -0.08 5.07 -14.23
C ARG A 219 -0.30 3.63 -14.67
N SER A 220 0.72 2.79 -14.47
CA SER A 220 0.68 1.39 -14.90
C SER A 220 -0.43 0.58 -14.22
N LEU A 221 -0.71 0.83 -12.94
CA LEU A 221 -1.81 0.19 -12.23
C LEU A 221 -3.17 0.60 -12.81
N HIS A 222 -3.35 1.89 -13.11
CA HIS A 222 -4.58 2.40 -13.74
C HIS A 222 -4.78 1.81 -15.14
N GLU A 223 -3.74 1.81 -15.97
CA GLU A 223 -3.75 1.24 -17.33
C GLU A 223 -4.05 -0.26 -17.34
N ARG A 224 -3.68 -0.98 -16.29
CA ARG A 224 -3.95 -2.42 -16.08
C ARG A 224 -5.37 -2.69 -15.58
N GLY A 225 -6.18 -1.67 -15.33
CA GLY A 225 -7.55 -1.81 -14.80
C GLY A 225 -7.62 -2.22 -13.33
N ILE A 226 -6.53 -2.12 -12.57
CA ILE A 226 -6.53 -2.31 -11.12
C ILE A 226 -7.12 -1.06 -10.48
N TRP A 227 -8.05 -1.21 -9.52
CA TRP A 227 -8.58 -0.06 -8.79
C TRP A 227 -7.50 0.57 -7.91
N VAL A 228 -7.23 1.87 -8.13
CA VAL A 228 -6.16 2.60 -7.45
C VAL A 228 -6.73 3.70 -6.58
N GLU A 229 -6.30 3.75 -5.31
CA GLU A 229 -6.45 4.92 -4.44
C GLU A 229 -5.07 5.40 -4.00
N VAL A 230 -4.88 6.71 -3.88
CA VAL A 230 -3.57 7.30 -3.55
C VAL A 230 -3.65 8.04 -2.23
N VAL A 231 -2.64 7.84 -1.38
CA VAL A 231 -2.53 8.50 -0.07
C VAL A 231 -1.27 9.37 -0.03
N THR A 232 -1.40 10.56 0.51
CA THR A 232 -0.28 11.43 0.87
C THR A 232 -0.37 11.77 2.37
N LEU A 233 0.56 11.25 3.16
CA LEU A 233 0.74 11.68 4.53
C LEU A 233 1.39 13.07 4.51
N LEU A 234 0.66 14.09 4.95
CA LEU A 234 1.17 15.46 4.97
C LEU A 234 2.06 15.68 6.19
N VAL A 235 3.34 15.88 5.94
CA VAL A 235 4.34 16.12 6.97
C VAL A 235 4.74 17.61 6.92
N PRO A 236 4.49 18.39 7.98
CA PRO A 236 4.79 19.82 8.00
C PRO A 236 6.24 20.14 7.68
N GLY A 237 6.45 21.04 6.69
CA GLY A 237 7.76 21.43 6.21
C GLY A 237 8.46 20.43 5.30
N PHE A 238 7.86 19.27 5.01
CA PHE A 238 8.42 18.28 4.10
C PHE A 238 7.68 18.25 2.75
N ASN A 239 6.36 18.05 2.75
CA ASN A 239 5.56 17.87 1.52
C ASN A 239 4.23 18.63 1.55
N ASP A 240 4.07 19.63 2.41
CA ASP A 240 2.81 20.34 2.66
C ASP A 240 2.73 21.73 1.99
N SER A 241 3.66 22.09 1.09
CA SER A 241 3.59 23.33 0.33
C SER A 241 2.47 23.30 -0.71
N ASP A 242 1.83 24.46 -0.94
CA ASP A 242 0.78 24.59 -1.96
C ASP A 242 1.22 24.16 -3.36
N GLU A 243 2.46 24.46 -3.72
CA GLU A 243 3.03 24.09 -5.01
C GLU A 243 3.09 22.57 -5.15
N GLU A 244 3.63 21.89 -4.14
CA GLU A 244 3.79 20.45 -4.17
C GLU A 244 2.44 19.71 -4.15
N LEU A 245 1.48 20.21 -3.36
CA LEU A 245 0.12 19.67 -3.31
C LEU A 245 -0.60 19.81 -4.66
N ARG A 246 -0.43 20.95 -5.35
CA ARG A 246 -0.94 21.12 -6.72
C ARG A 246 -0.26 20.19 -7.72
N ASP A 247 1.04 20.00 -7.61
CA ASP A 247 1.78 19.09 -8.50
C ASP A 247 1.28 17.65 -8.34
N ILE A 248 1.05 17.19 -7.10
CA ILE A 248 0.44 15.88 -6.81
C ILE A 248 -0.96 15.79 -7.45
N ALA A 249 -1.82 16.77 -7.17
CA ALA A 249 -3.20 16.75 -7.65
C ALA A 249 -3.29 16.78 -9.19
N ARG A 250 -2.48 17.62 -9.85
CA ARG A 250 -2.37 17.67 -11.32
C ARG A 250 -1.90 16.37 -11.91
N PHE A 251 -0.89 15.76 -11.30
CA PHE A 251 -0.41 14.44 -11.74
C PHE A 251 -1.53 13.41 -11.65
N LEU A 252 -2.21 13.30 -10.51
CA LEU A 252 -3.31 12.34 -10.35
C LEU A 252 -4.43 12.61 -11.33
N ALA A 253 -4.86 13.87 -11.50
CA ALA A 253 -5.88 14.26 -12.46
C ALA A 253 -5.47 13.98 -13.92
N SER A 254 -4.16 14.02 -14.24
CA SER A 254 -3.65 13.65 -15.57
C SER A 254 -3.70 12.15 -15.85
N VAL A 255 -3.70 11.31 -14.81
CA VAL A 255 -3.89 9.85 -14.94
C VAL A 255 -5.40 9.55 -15.00
N SER A 256 -6.15 9.97 -13.99
CA SER A 256 -7.61 9.95 -13.96
C SER A 256 -8.12 10.88 -12.87
N ARG A 257 -9.13 11.70 -13.20
CA ARG A 257 -9.84 12.55 -12.23
C ARG A 257 -10.61 11.74 -11.18
N ASP A 258 -10.80 10.44 -11.44
CA ASP A 258 -11.56 9.52 -10.61
C ASP A 258 -10.70 8.76 -9.59
N ILE A 259 -9.37 8.91 -9.62
CA ILE A 259 -8.49 8.35 -8.59
C ILE A 259 -8.75 9.08 -7.27
N PRO A 260 -9.25 8.40 -6.22
CA PRO A 260 -9.40 9.02 -4.91
C PRO A 260 -8.04 9.38 -4.31
N TRP A 261 -7.90 10.65 -3.89
CA TRP A 261 -6.72 11.14 -3.21
C TRP A 261 -7.01 11.39 -1.72
N HIS A 262 -6.29 10.69 -0.87
CA HIS A 262 -6.39 10.82 0.57
C HIS A 262 -5.24 11.64 1.12
N VAL A 263 -5.52 12.83 1.65
CA VAL A 263 -4.57 13.64 2.41
C VAL A 263 -4.73 13.33 3.89
N THR A 264 -3.68 12.81 4.53
CA THR A 264 -3.77 12.32 5.91
C THR A 264 -2.82 13.04 6.84
N ALA A 265 -3.25 13.24 8.10
CA ALA A 265 -2.47 13.91 9.10
C ALA A 265 -1.27 13.06 9.55
N PHE A 266 -0.09 13.66 9.56
CA PHE A 266 1.09 13.14 10.23
C PHE A 266 0.98 13.38 11.74
N HIS A 267 1.45 12.43 12.51
CA HIS A 267 1.82 12.57 13.91
C HIS A 267 3.25 12.05 14.10
N LYS A 268 3.94 12.56 15.13
CA LYS A 268 5.30 12.15 15.43
C LYS A 268 5.41 10.65 15.64
N ASP A 269 6.31 10.02 14.93
CA ASP A 269 6.59 8.60 15.08
C ASP A 269 8.03 8.27 14.66
N TYR A 270 8.52 7.14 15.12
CA TYR A 270 9.83 6.56 14.82
C TYR A 270 10.99 7.54 15.05
N LYS A 271 11.65 8.02 13.98
CA LYS A 271 12.79 8.92 14.03
C LYS A 271 12.41 10.38 13.76
N MET A 272 11.21 10.62 13.24
CA MET A 272 10.75 11.97 12.91
C MET A 272 9.96 12.56 14.07
N THR A 273 10.67 13.22 14.98
CA THR A 273 10.11 13.84 16.19
C THR A 273 10.14 15.38 16.16
N GLY A 274 10.79 15.97 15.15
CA GLY A 274 10.97 17.42 15.03
C GLY A 274 9.74 18.18 14.55
N PRO A 275 9.07 17.78 13.44
CA PRO A 275 7.88 18.49 12.96
C PRO A 275 6.73 18.43 13.97
N ALA A 276 5.90 19.49 14.02
CA ALA A 276 4.62 19.43 14.73
C ALA A 276 3.68 18.44 14.01
N ASP A 277 2.66 17.94 14.72
CA ASP A 277 1.59 17.16 14.10
C ASP A 277 0.83 18.02 13.10
N THR A 278 0.31 17.39 12.03
CA THR A 278 -0.43 18.12 10.99
C THR A 278 -1.75 18.63 11.54
N VAL A 279 -1.99 19.93 11.38
CA VAL A 279 -3.21 20.59 11.82
C VAL A 279 -4.35 20.44 10.79
N VAL A 280 -5.58 20.53 11.25
CA VAL A 280 -6.79 20.40 10.44
C VAL A 280 -6.78 21.35 9.22
N SER A 281 -6.38 22.61 9.41
CA SER A 281 -6.34 23.62 8.33
C SER A 281 -5.43 23.22 7.17
N THR A 282 -4.31 22.50 7.43
CA THR A 282 -3.43 21.97 6.38
C THR A 282 -4.13 20.90 5.55
N LEU A 283 -4.89 20.00 6.18
CA LEU A 283 -5.66 18.97 5.48
C LEU A 283 -6.78 19.58 4.63
N LEU A 284 -7.54 20.53 5.19
CA LEU A 284 -8.62 21.21 4.48
C LEU A 284 -8.09 21.96 3.25
N ARG A 285 -6.99 22.71 3.42
CA ARG A 285 -6.30 23.40 2.32
C ARG A 285 -5.86 22.43 1.23
N ALA A 286 -5.27 21.29 1.60
CA ALA A 286 -4.83 20.28 0.62
C ALA A 286 -6.02 19.68 -0.13
N ALA A 287 -7.11 19.36 0.57
CA ALA A 287 -8.33 18.83 -0.05
C ALA A 287 -8.96 19.82 -1.02
N GLU A 288 -9.06 21.10 -0.64
CA GLU A 288 -9.54 22.18 -1.53
C GLU A 288 -8.65 22.33 -2.77
N LEU A 289 -7.32 22.29 -2.62
CA LEU A 289 -6.39 22.34 -3.75
C LEU A 289 -6.61 21.16 -4.69
N GLY A 290 -6.74 19.95 -4.17
CA GLY A 290 -7.00 18.76 -4.97
C GLY A 290 -8.29 18.87 -5.79
N ALA A 291 -9.37 19.34 -5.17
CA ALA A 291 -10.65 19.59 -5.85
C ALA A 291 -10.55 20.69 -6.94
N ARG A 292 -9.83 21.77 -6.66
CA ARG A 292 -9.59 22.86 -7.64
C ARG A 292 -8.77 22.42 -8.84
N GLU A 293 -7.81 21.51 -8.65
CA GLU A 293 -7.01 20.94 -9.75
C GLU A 293 -7.76 19.82 -10.51
N GLY A 294 -9.02 19.56 -10.14
CA GLY A 294 -9.96 18.79 -10.93
C GLY A 294 -10.16 17.34 -10.50
N LEU A 295 -9.65 16.92 -9.36
CA LEU A 295 -9.97 15.62 -8.79
C LEU A 295 -11.43 15.56 -8.35
N HIS A 296 -12.13 14.49 -8.68
CA HIS A 296 -13.53 14.27 -8.28
C HIS A 296 -13.66 13.84 -6.82
N PHE A 297 -12.66 13.13 -6.30
CA PHE A 297 -12.68 12.53 -4.98
C PHE A 297 -11.40 12.87 -4.21
N VAL A 298 -11.53 13.72 -3.22
CA VAL A 298 -10.44 14.05 -2.28
C VAL A 298 -10.96 13.84 -0.87
N TYR A 299 -10.17 13.16 -0.05
CA TYR A 299 -10.50 12.84 1.33
C TYR A 299 -9.44 13.39 2.28
N ALA A 300 -9.88 13.89 3.42
CA ALA A 300 -9.00 14.27 4.52
C ALA A 300 -9.17 13.28 5.68
N GLY A 301 -8.07 12.82 6.27
CA GLY A 301 -8.14 11.74 7.26
C GLY A 301 -7.10 11.79 8.36
N ASN A 302 -7.14 10.76 9.22
CA ASN A 302 -6.38 10.61 10.47
C ASN A 302 -6.78 11.60 11.59
N ILE A 303 -7.82 12.43 11.40
CA ILE A 303 -8.39 13.32 12.42
C ILE A 303 -9.92 13.17 12.38
N PRO A 304 -10.48 12.08 12.92
CA PRO A 304 -11.89 11.73 12.77
C PRO A 304 -12.85 12.81 13.28
N GLY A 305 -13.81 13.20 12.42
CA GLY A 305 -14.84 14.18 12.74
C GLY A 305 -14.37 15.63 12.76
N ALA A 306 -13.10 15.92 12.42
CA ALA A 306 -12.55 17.26 12.43
C ALA A 306 -12.51 17.92 11.05
N VAL A 307 -12.66 17.15 9.96
CA VAL A 307 -12.48 17.63 8.59
C VAL A 307 -13.81 17.76 7.81
N GLY A 308 -14.93 17.58 8.50
CA GLY A 308 -16.27 17.83 7.96
C GLY A 308 -16.59 16.97 6.73
N GLU A 309 -17.05 17.60 5.66
CA GLU A 309 -17.50 16.93 4.44
C GLU A 309 -16.39 16.14 3.70
N TRP A 310 -15.13 16.35 4.02
CA TRP A 310 -14.00 15.65 3.39
C TRP A 310 -13.79 14.21 3.90
N GLU A 311 -14.61 13.75 4.85
CA GLU A 311 -14.69 12.32 5.20
C GLU A 311 -15.72 11.57 4.32
N ASP A 312 -16.69 12.30 3.71
CA ASP A 312 -17.79 11.71 2.98
C ASP A 312 -17.49 11.49 1.50
N THR A 313 -18.06 10.44 0.91
CA THR A 313 -18.13 10.32 -0.56
C THR A 313 -19.33 11.10 -1.08
N ARG A 314 -19.07 12.04 -1.99
CA ARG A 314 -20.10 12.85 -2.64
C ARG A 314 -20.17 12.56 -4.13
N CYS A 315 -21.37 12.65 -4.70
CA CYS A 315 -21.56 12.51 -6.13
C CYS A 315 -20.80 13.61 -6.89
N PRO A 316 -19.96 13.26 -7.89
CA PRO A 316 -19.20 14.26 -8.64
C PRO A 316 -20.12 15.14 -9.52
N SER A 317 -21.32 14.64 -9.87
CA SER A 317 -22.28 15.36 -10.72
C SER A 317 -23.23 16.26 -9.94
N CYS A 318 -23.91 15.76 -8.87
CA CYS A 318 -24.94 16.49 -8.15
C CYS A 318 -24.58 16.85 -6.71
N ARG A 319 -23.40 16.47 -6.22
CA ARG A 319 -22.87 16.74 -4.87
C ARG A 319 -23.66 16.10 -3.71
N ALA A 320 -24.67 15.26 -3.98
CA ALA A 320 -25.36 14.49 -2.95
C ALA A 320 -24.37 13.64 -2.13
N VAL A 321 -24.61 13.52 -0.82
CA VAL A 321 -23.83 12.63 0.06
C VAL A 321 -24.21 11.19 -0.23
N LEU A 322 -23.25 10.40 -0.67
CA LEU A 322 -23.41 9.01 -1.09
C LEU A 322 -22.98 8.03 0.00
N ILE A 323 -21.84 8.29 0.61
CA ILE A 323 -21.33 7.50 1.74
C ILE A 323 -20.92 8.47 2.83
N GLU A 324 -21.56 8.33 3.98
CA GLU A 324 -21.30 9.15 5.15
C GLU A 324 -20.32 8.43 6.07
N ARG A 325 -19.27 9.13 6.51
CA ARG A 325 -18.20 8.54 7.34
C ARG A 325 -17.83 9.41 8.52
N ARG A 326 -17.29 8.75 9.53
CA ARG A 326 -16.53 9.40 10.61
C ARG A 326 -15.27 8.57 10.87
N GLY A 327 -14.12 9.08 10.43
CA GLY A 327 -12.87 8.30 10.40
C GLY A 327 -13.02 7.04 9.55
N PHE A 328 -12.75 5.89 10.13
CA PHE A 328 -12.84 4.60 9.45
C PHE A 328 -14.23 3.92 9.57
N ARG A 329 -15.21 4.60 10.13
CA ARG A 329 -16.56 4.05 10.28
C ARG A 329 -17.48 4.61 9.21
N VAL A 330 -18.07 3.74 8.43
CA VAL A 330 -19.20 4.06 7.53
C VAL A 330 -20.46 4.15 8.37
N LEU A 331 -21.11 5.32 8.34
CA LEU A 331 -22.37 5.59 9.05
C LEU A 331 -23.58 5.30 8.15
N ALA A 332 -23.45 5.60 6.86
CA ALA A 332 -24.46 5.28 5.84
C ALA A 332 -23.80 5.04 4.49
N ASN A 333 -24.28 4.05 3.74
CA ASN A 333 -23.91 3.80 2.35
C ASN A 333 -25.19 3.77 1.51
N ARG A 334 -25.35 4.76 0.61
CA ARG A 334 -26.52 4.95 -0.26
C ARG A 334 -26.26 4.47 -1.70
N ILE A 335 -25.07 3.93 -1.98
CA ILE A 335 -24.64 3.47 -3.31
C ILE A 335 -23.96 2.08 -3.25
N PRO A 336 -24.64 1.05 -2.75
CA PRO A 336 -24.06 -0.28 -2.67
C PRO A 336 -23.66 -0.84 -4.05
N ASP A 337 -24.31 -0.36 -5.11
CA ASP A 337 -24.09 -0.69 -6.52
C ASP A 337 -23.29 0.37 -7.31
N GLY A 338 -22.83 1.42 -6.63
CA GLY A 338 -22.06 2.51 -7.25
C GLY A 338 -22.90 3.49 -8.09
N VAL A 339 -24.24 3.51 -7.93
CA VAL A 339 -25.11 4.43 -8.66
C VAL A 339 -25.69 5.50 -7.73
N CYS A 340 -25.56 6.78 -8.10
CA CYS A 340 -26.12 7.88 -7.33
C CYS A 340 -27.67 7.85 -7.35
N PRO A 341 -28.34 7.77 -6.18
CA PRO A 341 -29.81 7.72 -6.15
C PRO A 341 -30.48 9.03 -6.55
N SER A 342 -29.74 10.16 -6.54
CA SER A 342 -30.29 11.48 -6.85
C SER A 342 -30.23 11.85 -8.33
N CYS A 343 -29.22 11.37 -9.08
CA CYS A 343 -29.02 11.77 -10.48
C CYS A 343 -28.64 10.60 -11.41
N ALA A 344 -28.64 9.38 -10.90
CA ALA A 344 -28.30 8.16 -11.62
C ALA A 344 -26.86 8.12 -12.22
N ALA A 345 -25.98 9.06 -11.84
CA ALA A 345 -24.58 9.02 -12.25
C ALA A 345 -23.87 7.81 -11.65
N ARG A 346 -23.07 7.11 -12.45
CA ARG A 346 -22.17 6.08 -11.94
C ARG A 346 -21.01 6.72 -11.20
N VAL A 347 -20.69 6.18 -10.04
CA VAL A 347 -19.55 6.59 -9.22
C VAL A 347 -18.43 5.56 -9.42
N PRO A 348 -17.27 5.99 -9.93
CA PRO A 348 -16.13 5.07 -10.09
C PRO A 348 -15.72 4.42 -8.78
N GLY A 349 -15.45 3.11 -8.82
CA GLY A 349 -15.10 2.34 -7.62
C GLY A 349 -15.24 0.82 -7.83
N PHE A 350 -14.96 0.09 -6.78
CA PHE A 350 -15.12 -1.36 -6.72
C PHE A 350 -16.25 -1.68 -5.72
N TRP A 351 -17.49 -1.71 -6.21
CA TRP A 351 -18.69 -1.76 -5.36
C TRP A 351 -19.15 -3.18 -5.05
N GLU A 352 -19.12 -4.07 -6.05
CA GLU A 352 -19.32 -5.50 -5.88
C GLU A 352 -18.09 -6.26 -6.36
N PRO A 353 -17.73 -7.37 -5.73
CA PRO A 353 -16.77 -8.25 -6.35
C PRO A 353 -17.41 -8.73 -7.63
N GLU A 354 -16.85 -8.39 -8.78
CA GLU A 354 -17.18 -9.13 -10.00
C GLU A 354 -17.08 -10.61 -9.65
N ALA A 355 -18.15 -11.35 -9.95
CA ALA A 355 -18.15 -12.80 -9.77
C ALA A 355 -16.86 -13.30 -10.40
N ALA A 356 -15.97 -13.82 -9.58
CA ALA A 356 -14.60 -14.10 -9.94
C ALA A 356 -14.60 -14.72 -11.34
N GLN A 357 -14.01 -14.03 -12.31
CA GLN A 357 -13.60 -14.72 -13.52
C GLN A 357 -12.56 -15.73 -13.04
N LEU A 358 -13.09 -16.92 -12.75
CA LEU A 358 -12.29 -18.10 -12.52
C LEU A 358 -11.46 -18.29 -13.79
N VAL A 359 -10.24 -17.82 -13.75
CA VAL A 359 -9.21 -18.26 -14.68
C VAL A 359 -8.90 -19.69 -14.23
N VAL A 360 -9.53 -20.66 -14.92
CA VAL A 360 -9.23 -22.09 -14.81
C VAL A 360 -7.81 -22.33 -15.32
#